data_645e9af3c72cb66128b81ee2c5447504
#
_entry.id   645e9af3c72cb66128b81ee2c5447504
#
_cell.length_a   1.000
_cell.length_b   1.000
_cell.length_c   1.000
_cell.angle_alpha   90.00
_cell.angle_beta   90.00
_cell.angle_gamma   90.00
#
_symmetry.space_group_name_H-M   'P 1'
#
loop_
_entity.id
_entity.type
_entity.pdbx_description
1 polymer ?
#
loop_
_entity_poly.entity_id
_entity_poly.type
_entity_poly.pdbx_seq_one_letter_code
_entity_poly.pdbx_strand_id
1 'polypeptide(L)'
;VWNLCNEKLQQPSMSVRNLIKQSNVTLICTTDDPIDSLEWHKKLAADDTFDVKVLPAWRPDKAMNIEKPDYLDYLEKLAAAAGMTEINSFASLKEALKNRMAFFASMGCNVSDHALEYVMYYPASDDELEEIFLKRLNKMVLTKEEELKFKTAFMLFVGKEYHKLDWAMQLHYGCKRDNNTLMFEKLGPDTGYDCINNYAPSAQMADFLNALIVTDELPRTVIYSLNPNDCLLYTSDAAD
;
A
#
# COMPACT_ATOMS: atom_id res chain seq x y z
N VAL A 1 3.72 -1.86 40.55
CA VAL A 1 3.57 -2.18 39.11
C VAL A 1 4.70 -1.58 38.31
N TRP A 2 4.94 -0.25 38.36
CA TRP A 2 5.94 0.45 37.58
C TRP A 2 7.36 -0.15 37.67
N ASN A 3 7.89 -0.28 38.89
CA ASN A 3 9.23 -0.83 39.12
C ASN A 3 9.35 -2.27 38.57
N LEU A 4 8.34 -3.11 38.84
CA LEU A 4 8.32 -4.48 38.32
C LEU A 4 8.30 -4.55 36.81
N CYS A 5 7.56 -3.67 36.13
CA CYS A 5 7.57 -3.58 34.66
C CYS A 5 8.94 -3.16 34.14
N ASN A 6 9.55 -2.15 34.78
CA ASN A 6 10.88 -1.68 34.39
C ASN A 6 11.96 -2.77 34.55
N GLU A 7 11.91 -3.51 35.67
CA GLU A 7 12.82 -4.65 35.92
C GLU A 7 12.63 -5.75 34.87
N LYS A 8 11.38 -6.08 34.49
CA LYS A 8 11.10 -7.07 33.45
C LYS A 8 11.60 -6.63 32.09
N LEU A 9 11.36 -5.36 31.71
CA LEU A 9 11.78 -4.82 30.43
C LEU A 9 13.31 -4.82 30.24
N GLN A 10 14.10 -4.88 31.31
CA GLN A 10 15.55 -5.02 31.27
C GLN A 10 16.04 -6.46 31.01
N GLN A 11 15.16 -7.45 31.11
CA GLN A 11 15.54 -8.83 30.92
C GLN A 11 15.74 -9.16 29.44
N PRO A 12 16.73 -9.98 29.06
CA PRO A 12 16.94 -10.41 27.69
C PRO A 12 15.71 -11.05 27.03
N SER A 13 14.88 -11.74 27.83
CA SER A 13 13.61 -12.34 27.38
C SER A 13 12.60 -11.32 26.84
N MET A 14 12.73 -10.04 27.22
CA MET A 14 11.86 -8.95 26.78
C MET A 14 12.45 -8.15 25.59
N SER A 15 13.55 -8.62 24.99
CA SER A 15 14.03 -8.06 23.74
C SER A 15 13.01 -8.30 22.61
N VAL A 16 12.97 -7.41 21.60
CA VAL A 16 12.05 -7.50 20.46
C VAL A 16 12.09 -8.90 19.84
N ARG A 17 13.27 -9.43 19.54
CA ARG A 17 13.44 -10.77 18.96
C ARG A 17 12.87 -11.86 19.84
N ASN A 18 13.11 -11.80 21.15
CA ASN A 18 12.63 -12.82 22.07
C ASN A 18 11.12 -12.73 22.29
N LEU A 19 10.53 -11.54 22.26
CA LEU A 19 9.07 -11.38 22.30
C LEU A 19 8.42 -11.98 21.06
N ILE A 20 8.97 -11.75 19.88
CA ILE A 20 8.51 -12.35 18.62
C ILE A 20 8.57 -13.90 18.71
N LYS A 21 9.69 -14.45 19.16
CA LYS A 21 9.85 -15.90 19.35
C LYS A 21 8.88 -16.49 20.39
N GLN A 22 8.71 -15.83 21.54
CA GLN A 22 7.76 -16.26 22.56
C GLN A 22 6.30 -16.24 22.07
N SER A 23 5.99 -15.38 21.10
CA SER A 23 4.68 -15.31 20.47
C SER A 23 4.47 -16.36 19.36
N ASN A 24 5.41 -17.28 19.15
CA ASN A 24 5.38 -18.31 18.12
C ASN A 24 5.19 -17.75 16.70
N VAL A 25 5.72 -16.56 16.43
CA VAL A 25 5.69 -15.94 15.12
C VAL A 25 6.74 -16.62 14.24
N THR A 26 6.33 -17.09 13.07
CA THR A 26 7.22 -17.73 12.09
C THR A 26 7.52 -16.86 10.87
N LEU A 27 6.63 -15.90 10.59
CA LEU A 27 6.72 -14.99 9.46
C LEU A 27 6.22 -13.61 9.84
N ILE A 28 6.94 -12.58 9.41
CA ILE A 28 6.53 -11.18 9.49
C ILE A 28 6.58 -10.60 8.09
N CYS A 29 5.53 -9.92 7.66
CA CYS A 29 5.57 -9.03 6.50
C CYS A 29 5.62 -7.59 7.01
N THR A 30 6.60 -6.84 6.52
CA THR A 30 6.73 -5.40 6.80
C THR A 30 5.85 -4.59 5.84
N THR A 31 5.92 -3.28 5.92
CA THR A 31 5.26 -2.38 4.96
C THR A 31 6.31 -1.52 4.31
N ASP A 32 6.56 -1.72 3.02
CA ASP A 32 7.71 -1.17 2.32
C ASP A 32 7.29 -0.39 1.08
N ASP A 33 7.93 0.77 0.89
CA ASP A 33 7.70 1.62 -0.26
C ASP A 33 8.47 1.09 -1.50
N PRO A 34 7.94 1.23 -2.73
CA PRO A 34 8.66 0.89 -3.97
C PRO A 34 10.10 1.37 -4.06
N ILE A 35 10.45 2.50 -3.43
CA ILE A 35 11.82 3.05 -3.46
C ILE A 35 12.77 2.40 -2.46
N ASP A 36 12.29 1.58 -1.55
CA ASP A 36 13.10 1.00 -0.47
C ASP A 36 14.17 0.04 -0.99
N SER A 37 15.35 0.13 -0.42
CA SER A 37 16.49 -0.73 -0.78
C SER A 37 16.38 -2.16 -0.24
N LEU A 38 15.48 -2.38 0.72
CA LEU A 38 15.28 -3.63 1.46
C LEU A 38 16.57 -4.17 2.10
N GLU A 39 17.51 -3.30 2.45
CA GLU A 39 18.81 -3.72 3.01
C GLU A 39 18.68 -4.43 4.35
N TRP A 40 17.69 -4.06 5.16
CA TRP A 40 17.43 -4.70 6.45
C TRP A 40 16.86 -6.11 6.28
N HIS A 41 16.03 -6.34 5.27
CA HIS A 41 15.54 -7.67 4.91
C HIS A 41 16.71 -8.59 4.53
N LYS A 42 17.67 -8.09 3.70
CA LYS A 42 18.88 -8.83 3.34
C LYS A 42 19.75 -9.17 4.57
N LYS A 43 19.91 -8.21 5.49
CA LYS A 43 20.66 -8.41 6.72
C LYS A 43 20.00 -9.45 7.64
N LEU A 44 18.66 -9.38 7.79
CA LEU A 44 17.92 -10.34 8.60
C LEU A 44 17.88 -11.73 7.98
N ALA A 45 17.80 -11.85 6.66
CA ALA A 45 17.84 -13.12 5.96
C ALA A 45 19.22 -13.83 6.07
N ALA A 46 20.28 -13.07 6.32
CA ALA A 46 21.64 -13.59 6.54
C ALA A 46 21.98 -13.83 8.01
N ASP A 47 21.07 -13.57 8.94
CA ASP A 47 21.29 -13.68 10.38
C ASP A 47 20.77 -15.02 10.92
N ASP A 48 21.64 -16.00 11.04
CA ASP A 48 21.33 -17.35 11.55
C ASP A 48 20.86 -17.36 13.02
N THR A 49 20.97 -16.24 13.74
CA THR A 49 20.50 -16.13 15.14
C THR A 49 19.01 -15.81 15.26
N PHE A 50 18.37 -15.49 14.11
CA PHE A 50 16.95 -15.13 14.06
C PHE A 50 16.23 -15.95 12.97
N ASP A 51 15.49 -16.95 13.42
CA ASP A 51 14.81 -17.97 12.60
C ASP A 51 13.45 -17.53 12.05
N VAL A 52 12.96 -16.34 12.44
CA VAL A 52 11.71 -15.78 11.93
C VAL A 52 11.95 -15.14 10.56
N LYS A 53 11.17 -15.53 9.57
CA LYS A 53 11.24 -14.91 8.23
C LYS A 53 10.68 -13.50 8.28
N VAL A 54 11.44 -12.54 7.78
CA VAL A 54 10.98 -11.15 7.62
C VAL A 54 11.00 -10.82 6.13
N LEU A 55 9.81 -10.69 5.54
CA LEU A 55 9.61 -10.46 4.12
C LEU A 55 9.01 -9.07 3.88
N PRO A 56 9.33 -8.42 2.76
CA PRO A 56 8.70 -7.15 2.43
C PRO A 56 7.26 -7.35 1.98
N ALA A 57 6.39 -6.38 2.28
CA ALA A 57 5.10 -6.20 1.65
C ALA A 57 5.11 -4.91 0.82
N TRP A 58 4.54 -4.98 -0.36
CA TRP A 58 4.57 -3.92 -1.34
C TRP A 58 3.47 -2.87 -1.07
N ARG A 59 3.85 -1.63 -0.71
CA ARG A 59 2.92 -0.50 -0.52
C ARG A 59 3.23 0.67 -1.45
N PRO A 60 2.62 0.73 -2.63
CA PRO A 60 2.91 1.77 -3.64
C PRO A 60 2.06 3.03 -3.49
N ASP A 61 1.46 3.31 -2.34
CA ASP A 61 0.47 4.38 -2.16
C ASP A 61 1.02 5.76 -2.51
N LYS A 62 2.31 6.02 -2.33
CA LYS A 62 2.92 7.30 -2.74
C LYS A 62 2.93 7.47 -4.25
N ALA A 63 3.09 6.39 -5.02
CA ALA A 63 3.00 6.43 -6.47
C ALA A 63 1.55 6.60 -6.97
N MET A 64 0.56 6.23 -6.15
CA MET A 64 -0.85 6.39 -6.43
C MET A 64 -1.37 7.80 -6.07
N ASN A 65 -0.85 8.40 -5.02
CA ASN A 65 -1.37 9.65 -4.46
C ASN A 65 -0.88 10.88 -5.25
N ILE A 66 -1.30 10.97 -6.51
CA ILE A 66 -0.88 11.96 -7.51
C ILE A 66 -1.12 13.42 -7.07
N GLU A 67 -2.09 13.64 -6.17
CA GLU A 67 -2.46 14.97 -5.66
C GLU A 67 -1.48 15.51 -4.61
N LYS A 68 -0.63 14.67 -4.03
CA LYS A 68 0.24 15.08 -2.92
C LYS A 68 1.32 16.07 -3.37
N PRO A 69 1.67 17.07 -2.55
CA PRO A 69 2.65 18.10 -2.93
C PRO A 69 4.01 17.53 -3.34
N ASP A 70 4.48 16.51 -2.66
CA ASP A 70 5.78 15.84 -2.83
C ASP A 70 5.79 14.74 -3.92
N TYR A 71 4.69 14.61 -4.68
CA TYR A 71 4.56 13.55 -5.69
C TYR A 71 5.66 13.58 -6.75
N LEU A 72 6.04 14.75 -7.24
CA LEU A 72 7.07 14.88 -8.28
C LEU A 72 8.46 14.49 -7.75
N ASP A 73 8.80 14.91 -6.53
CA ASP A 73 10.04 14.51 -5.85
C ASP A 73 10.07 12.98 -5.61
N TYR A 74 8.90 12.40 -5.37
CA TYR A 74 8.77 10.95 -5.26
C TYR A 74 9.01 10.25 -6.59
N LEU A 75 8.50 10.76 -7.71
CA LEU A 75 8.74 10.18 -9.04
C LEU A 75 10.23 10.16 -9.40
N GLU A 76 11.00 11.19 -9.06
CA GLU A 76 12.45 11.22 -9.26
C GLU A 76 13.15 10.09 -8.48
N LYS A 77 12.76 9.89 -7.22
CA LYS A 77 13.30 8.82 -6.37
C LYS A 77 12.90 7.43 -6.90
N LEU A 78 11.66 7.29 -7.38
CA LEU A 78 11.18 6.04 -7.95
C LEU A 78 11.90 5.71 -9.26
N ALA A 79 12.12 6.70 -10.14
CA ALA A 79 12.90 6.51 -11.36
C ALA A 79 14.31 6.00 -11.03
N ALA A 80 15.01 6.67 -10.12
CA ALA A 80 16.34 6.25 -9.68
C ALA A 80 16.35 4.83 -9.09
N ALA A 81 15.38 4.49 -8.23
CA ALA A 81 15.26 3.16 -7.64
C ALA A 81 14.94 2.08 -8.68
N ALA A 82 14.20 2.42 -9.73
CA ALA A 82 13.85 1.55 -10.84
C ALA A 82 14.95 1.42 -11.92
N GLY A 83 16.08 2.16 -11.77
CA GLY A 83 17.15 2.19 -12.77
C GLY A 83 16.77 2.95 -14.04
N MET A 84 15.83 3.89 -13.95
CA MET A 84 15.36 4.72 -15.05
C MET A 84 15.89 6.16 -14.92
N THR A 85 15.99 6.86 -16.03
CA THR A 85 16.44 8.27 -16.03
C THR A 85 15.35 9.19 -15.53
N GLU A 86 14.10 8.96 -15.93
CA GLU A 86 12.94 9.79 -15.57
C GLU A 86 11.64 9.02 -15.73
N ILE A 87 10.58 9.53 -15.09
CA ILE A 87 9.18 9.10 -15.28
C ILE A 87 8.43 10.30 -15.85
N ASN A 88 8.13 10.26 -17.16
CA ASN A 88 7.55 11.37 -17.92
C ASN A 88 6.20 11.06 -18.57
N SER A 89 5.64 9.88 -18.29
CA SER A 89 4.34 9.41 -18.79
C SER A 89 3.74 8.40 -17.82
N PHE A 90 2.43 8.16 -17.88
CA PHE A 90 1.81 7.08 -17.11
C PHE A 90 2.36 5.71 -17.51
N ALA A 91 2.74 5.53 -18.77
CA ALA A 91 3.38 4.32 -19.25
C ALA A 91 4.75 4.09 -18.57
N SER A 92 5.60 5.12 -18.48
CA SER A 92 6.91 5.02 -17.81
C SER A 92 6.78 4.82 -16.29
N LEU A 93 5.73 5.37 -15.65
CA LEU A 93 5.41 5.05 -14.25
C LEU A 93 5.09 3.56 -14.08
N LYS A 94 4.26 2.99 -14.95
CA LYS A 94 3.94 1.55 -14.93
C LYS A 94 5.20 0.70 -15.11
N GLU A 95 6.12 1.09 -15.98
CA GLU A 95 7.40 0.40 -16.17
C GLU A 95 8.28 0.47 -14.92
N ALA A 96 8.43 1.65 -14.32
CA ALA A 96 9.19 1.81 -13.08
C ALA A 96 8.66 0.90 -11.96
N LEU A 97 7.34 0.85 -11.80
CA LEU A 97 6.70 -0.02 -10.80
C LEU A 97 6.94 -1.51 -11.10
N LYS A 98 6.86 -1.95 -12.35
CA LYS A 98 7.18 -3.34 -12.71
C LYS A 98 8.62 -3.71 -12.37
N ASN A 99 9.58 -2.83 -12.68
CA ASN A 99 10.98 -3.05 -12.33
C ASN A 99 11.16 -3.21 -10.81
N ARG A 100 10.46 -2.37 -10.03
CA ARG A 100 10.50 -2.48 -8.57
C ARG A 100 9.77 -3.70 -8.02
N MET A 101 8.62 -4.09 -8.61
CA MET A 101 7.93 -5.34 -8.25
C MET A 101 8.82 -6.57 -8.49
N ALA A 102 9.56 -6.62 -9.61
CA ALA A 102 10.50 -7.69 -9.88
C ALA A 102 11.61 -7.76 -8.82
N PHE A 103 12.12 -6.61 -8.36
CA PHE A 103 13.07 -6.55 -7.26
C PHE A 103 12.46 -7.06 -5.95
N PHE A 104 11.25 -6.61 -5.59
CA PHE A 104 10.55 -7.05 -4.38
C PHE A 104 10.25 -8.55 -4.42
N ALA A 105 9.82 -9.08 -5.57
CA ALA A 105 9.62 -10.51 -5.77
C ALA A 105 10.91 -11.31 -5.52
N SER A 106 12.07 -10.81 -6.00
CA SER A 106 13.37 -11.44 -5.75
C SER A 106 13.75 -11.46 -4.26
N MET A 107 13.14 -10.59 -3.45
CA MET A 107 13.31 -10.51 -2.00
C MET A 107 12.26 -11.32 -1.21
N GLY A 108 11.41 -12.08 -1.90
CA GLY A 108 10.39 -12.94 -1.31
C GLY A 108 9.06 -12.24 -1.03
N CYS A 109 8.85 -11.04 -1.55
CA CYS A 109 7.54 -10.38 -1.49
C CYS A 109 6.49 -11.21 -2.22
N ASN A 110 5.34 -11.41 -1.58
CA ASN A 110 4.18 -12.11 -2.13
C ASN A 110 2.84 -11.48 -1.74
N VAL A 111 2.88 -10.26 -1.21
CA VAL A 111 1.71 -9.55 -0.71
C VAL A 111 1.86 -8.06 -0.94
N SER A 112 0.77 -7.42 -1.33
CA SER A 112 0.67 -5.97 -1.34
C SER A 112 -0.12 -5.47 -0.13
N ASP A 113 0.06 -4.20 0.18
CA ASP A 113 -0.63 -3.51 1.26
C ASP A 113 -1.04 -2.11 0.76
N HIS A 114 -2.32 -1.77 0.85
CA HIS A 114 -2.85 -0.48 0.40
C HIS A 114 -3.64 0.18 1.52
N ALA A 115 -3.34 1.45 1.81
CA ALA A 115 -4.10 2.28 2.73
C ALA A 115 -4.97 3.26 1.94
N LEU A 116 -6.25 2.93 1.80
CA LEU A 116 -7.21 3.66 1.00
C LEU A 116 -8.22 4.40 1.89
N GLU A 117 -8.69 5.55 1.47
CA GLU A 117 -9.85 6.17 2.11
C GLU A 117 -11.11 5.32 1.86
N TYR A 118 -11.27 4.85 0.64
CA TYR A 118 -12.24 3.84 0.20
C TYR A 118 -11.75 3.22 -1.12
N VAL A 119 -12.31 2.10 -1.53
CA VAL A 119 -11.98 1.49 -2.84
C VAL A 119 -12.80 2.20 -3.91
N MET A 120 -12.14 3.07 -4.68
CA MET A 120 -12.75 3.88 -5.71
C MET A 120 -12.82 3.16 -7.06
N TYR A 121 -13.83 3.52 -7.87
CA TYR A 121 -13.94 3.08 -9.26
C TYR A 121 -14.48 4.19 -10.15
N TYR A 122 -13.58 4.84 -10.88
CA TYR A 122 -13.83 5.92 -11.86
C TYR A 122 -13.03 5.59 -13.12
N PRO A 123 -13.61 4.81 -14.04
CA PRO A 123 -12.90 4.42 -15.26
C PRO A 123 -12.60 5.63 -16.16
N ALA A 124 -11.47 5.58 -16.83
CA ALA A 124 -11.02 6.59 -17.79
C ALA A 124 -10.32 5.94 -18.96
N SER A 125 -10.27 6.63 -20.11
CA SER A 125 -9.50 6.20 -21.26
C SER A 125 -8.00 6.41 -21.05
N ASP A 126 -7.17 5.70 -21.82
CA ASP A 126 -5.71 5.87 -21.77
C ASP A 126 -5.30 7.31 -22.12
N ASP A 127 -5.97 7.96 -23.05
CA ASP A 127 -5.70 9.35 -23.43
C ASP A 127 -6.01 10.31 -22.28
N GLU A 128 -7.16 10.15 -21.59
CA GLU A 128 -7.49 10.93 -20.39
C GLU A 128 -6.46 10.75 -19.27
N LEU A 129 -6.01 9.52 -19.05
CA LEU A 129 -5.02 9.22 -18.01
C LEU A 129 -3.67 9.86 -18.32
N GLU A 130 -3.25 9.85 -19.57
CA GLU A 130 -2.03 10.53 -19.98
C GLU A 130 -2.14 12.05 -19.83
N GLU A 131 -3.29 12.65 -20.19
CA GLU A 131 -3.55 14.07 -19.96
C GLU A 131 -3.50 14.43 -18.47
N ILE A 132 -4.12 13.63 -17.59
CA ILE A 132 -4.11 13.83 -16.15
C ILE A 132 -2.66 13.77 -15.62
N PHE A 133 -1.90 12.78 -16.06
CA PHE A 133 -0.52 12.61 -15.64
C PHE A 133 0.36 13.78 -16.09
N LEU A 134 0.23 14.21 -17.35
CA LEU A 134 0.94 15.37 -17.90
C LEU A 134 0.57 16.67 -17.19
N LYS A 135 -0.71 16.89 -16.84
CA LYS A 135 -1.14 18.02 -16.02
C LYS A 135 -0.35 18.06 -14.70
N ARG A 136 -0.22 16.90 -14.05
CA ARG A 136 0.52 16.81 -12.79
C ARG A 136 2.02 17.08 -12.96
N LEU A 137 2.65 16.54 -14.00
CA LEU A 137 4.05 16.81 -14.32
C LEU A 137 4.29 18.31 -14.56
N ASN A 138 3.34 19.01 -15.16
CA ASN A 138 3.36 20.46 -15.36
C ASN A 138 2.93 21.25 -14.11
N LYS A 139 2.84 20.62 -12.94
CA LYS A 139 2.49 21.24 -11.65
C LYS A 139 1.09 21.89 -11.65
N MET A 140 0.21 21.47 -12.54
CA MET A 140 -1.18 21.93 -12.57
C MET A 140 -1.98 21.23 -11.47
N VAL A 141 -2.99 21.92 -10.95
CA VAL A 141 -3.91 21.37 -9.96
C VAL A 141 -4.89 20.42 -10.66
N LEU A 142 -5.01 19.21 -10.12
CA LEU A 142 -5.98 18.23 -10.57
C LEU A 142 -7.34 18.45 -9.90
N THR A 143 -8.40 18.16 -10.60
CA THR A 143 -9.74 18.05 -10.00
C THR A 143 -9.84 16.75 -9.21
N LYS A 144 -10.82 16.68 -8.30
CA LYS A 144 -11.05 15.44 -7.53
C LYS A 144 -11.43 14.25 -8.43
N GLU A 145 -12.13 14.50 -9.53
CA GLU A 145 -12.47 13.46 -10.50
C GLU A 145 -11.22 12.93 -11.21
N GLU A 146 -10.32 13.81 -11.65
CA GLU A 146 -9.05 13.43 -12.26
C GLU A 146 -8.18 12.59 -11.32
N GLU A 147 -8.11 12.96 -10.03
CA GLU A 147 -7.43 12.14 -9.02
C GLU A 147 -8.01 10.73 -8.92
N LEU A 148 -9.35 10.62 -8.86
CA LEU A 148 -10.04 9.35 -8.70
C LEU A 148 -9.91 8.47 -9.94
N LYS A 149 -9.94 9.06 -11.14
CA LYS A 149 -9.66 8.38 -12.41
C LYS A 149 -8.26 7.80 -12.41
N PHE A 150 -7.27 8.60 -12.06
CA PHE A 150 -5.87 8.13 -11.99
C PHE A 150 -5.69 7.01 -10.96
N LYS A 151 -6.20 7.20 -9.73
CA LYS A 151 -6.11 6.18 -8.67
C LYS A 151 -6.79 4.86 -9.05
N THR A 152 -7.93 4.94 -9.73
CA THR A 152 -8.63 3.75 -10.26
C THR A 152 -7.76 3.01 -11.27
N ALA A 153 -7.23 3.73 -12.26
CA ALA A 153 -6.37 3.13 -13.28
C ALA A 153 -5.08 2.55 -12.68
N PHE A 154 -4.50 3.24 -11.70
CA PHE A 154 -3.35 2.76 -10.95
C PHE A 154 -3.66 1.44 -10.23
N MET A 155 -4.75 1.38 -9.46
CA MET A 155 -5.16 0.19 -8.72
C MET A 155 -5.51 -0.99 -9.64
N LEU A 156 -6.17 -0.74 -10.77
CA LEU A 156 -6.42 -1.77 -11.79
C LEU A 156 -5.11 -2.30 -12.38
N PHE A 157 -4.16 -1.42 -12.67
CA PHE A 157 -2.85 -1.82 -13.19
C PHE A 157 -2.10 -2.69 -12.17
N VAL A 158 -1.95 -2.24 -10.93
CA VAL A 158 -1.21 -3.01 -9.92
C VAL A 158 -1.92 -4.31 -9.56
N GLY A 159 -3.27 -4.32 -9.53
CA GLY A 159 -4.05 -5.54 -9.31
C GLY A 159 -3.76 -6.62 -10.36
N LYS A 160 -3.69 -6.25 -11.63
CA LYS A 160 -3.31 -7.16 -12.71
C LYS A 160 -1.87 -7.66 -12.58
N GLU A 161 -0.93 -6.79 -12.18
CA GLU A 161 0.45 -7.22 -11.95
C GLU A 161 0.56 -8.14 -10.72
N TYR A 162 -0.24 -7.92 -9.66
CA TYR A 162 -0.30 -8.85 -8.51
C TYR A 162 -0.82 -10.23 -8.91
N HIS A 163 -1.85 -10.28 -9.75
CA HIS A 163 -2.34 -11.54 -10.30
C HIS A 163 -1.23 -12.31 -11.05
N LYS A 164 -0.47 -11.63 -11.93
CA LYS A 164 0.63 -12.24 -12.68
C LYS A 164 1.77 -12.74 -11.78
N LEU A 165 2.01 -12.07 -10.65
CA LEU A 165 3.06 -12.41 -9.69
C LEU A 165 2.59 -13.40 -8.62
N ASP A 166 1.31 -13.82 -8.65
CA ASP A 166 0.65 -14.63 -7.62
C ASP A 166 0.74 -13.99 -6.21
N TRP A 167 0.68 -12.66 -6.15
CA TRP A 167 0.65 -11.92 -4.90
C TRP A 167 -0.77 -11.77 -4.37
N ALA A 168 -0.93 -11.75 -3.03
CA ALA A 168 -2.18 -11.37 -2.41
C ALA A 168 -2.30 -9.83 -2.34
N MET A 169 -3.45 -9.31 -2.77
CA MET A 169 -3.79 -7.89 -2.66
C MET A 169 -4.50 -7.62 -1.35
N GLN A 170 -3.94 -6.77 -0.48
CA GLN A 170 -4.56 -6.35 0.76
C GLN A 170 -5.07 -4.92 0.64
N LEU A 171 -6.37 -4.72 0.89
CA LEU A 171 -7.06 -3.43 0.80
C LEU A 171 -7.47 -2.99 2.21
N HIS A 172 -6.70 -2.11 2.83
CA HIS A 172 -7.08 -1.44 4.08
C HIS A 172 -7.82 -0.15 3.73
N TYR A 173 -9.08 -0.02 4.16
CA TYR A 173 -9.87 1.16 3.89
C TYR A 173 -10.76 1.56 5.07
N GLY A 174 -11.45 2.69 4.92
CA GLY A 174 -12.38 3.20 5.92
C GLY A 174 -11.71 4.11 6.96
N CYS A 175 -10.50 4.60 6.68
CA CYS A 175 -9.81 5.59 7.51
C CYS A 175 -9.93 6.98 6.89
N LYS A 176 -10.37 7.96 7.68
CA LYS A 176 -10.22 9.37 7.37
C LYS A 176 -9.00 9.90 8.09
N ARG A 177 -7.98 10.26 7.31
CA ARG A 177 -6.67 10.66 7.81
C ARG A 177 -6.62 12.11 8.28
N ASP A 178 -5.73 12.36 9.24
CA ASP A 178 -5.27 13.69 9.62
C ASP A 178 -6.39 14.68 10.00
N ASN A 179 -7.41 14.21 10.74
CA ASN A 179 -8.62 15.02 11.05
C ASN A 179 -8.35 16.21 11.97
N ASN A 180 -7.23 16.24 12.68
CA ASN A 180 -6.81 17.36 13.50
C ASN A 180 -5.66 18.11 12.82
N THR A 181 -6.00 19.05 11.95
CA THR A 181 -5.04 19.84 11.17
C THR A 181 -3.98 20.50 12.03
N LEU A 182 -4.36 21.06 13.19
CA LEU A 182 -3.43 21.71 14.11
C LEU A 182 -2.34 20.74 14.63
N MET A 183 -2.75 19.52 14.95
CA MET A 183 -1.81 18.52 15.47
C MET A 183 -1.02 17.85 14.34
N PHE A 184 -1.62 17.70 13.16
CA PHE A 184 -0.91 17.27 11.97
C PHE A 184 0.25 18.23 11.60
N GLU A 185 0.01 19.53 11.65
CA GLU A 185 1.05 20.56 11.42
C GLU A 185 2.19 20.49 12.45
N LYS A 186 1.88 20.10 13.69
CA LYS A 186 2.86 19.99 14.78
C LYS A 186 3.64 18.69 14.81
N LEU A 187 2.99 17.56 14.54
CA LEU A 187 3.51 16.22 14.78
C LEU A 187 3.66 15.38 13.52
N GLY A 188 3.05 15.79 12.40
CA GLY A 188 3.04 15.03 11.15
C GLY A 188 1.98 13.92 11.10
N PRO A 189 2.02 13.10 10.06
CA PRO A 189 1.08 12.00 9.85
C PRO A 189 1.26 10.85 10.86
N ASP A 190 0.26 9.98 10.95
CA ASP A 190 0.27 8.73 11.74
C ASP A 190 0.51 8.93 13.25
N THR A 191 0.05 10.06 13.79
CA THR A 191 0.23 10.44 15.20
C THR A 191 -1.04 10.34 16.05
N GLY A 192 -2.05 9.55 15.59
CA GLY A 192 -3.23 9.19 16.37
C GLY A 192 -4.43 10.12 16.16
N TYR A 193 -4.47 10.91 15.09
CA TYR A 193 -5.56 11.85 14.77
C TYR A 193 -6.43 11.41 13.60
N ASP A 194 -6.43 10.13 13.31
CA ASP A 194 -7.31 9.53 12.32
C ASP A 194 -8.67 9.16 12.91
N CYS A 195 -9.69 9.05 12.09
CA CYS A 195 -10.98 8.54 12.50
C CYS A 195 -11.58 7.57 11.47
N ILE A 196 -12.65 6.88 11.87
CA ILE A 196 -13.42 6.00 10.97
C ILE A 196 -14.13 6.87 9.92
N ASN A 197 -14.05 6.43 8.68
CA ASN A 197 -14.74 7.02 7.54
C ASN A 197 -16.08 6.29 7.30
N ASN A 198 -17.12 7.06 6.96
CA ASN A 198 -18.46 6.55 6.65
C ASN A 198 -18.78 6.57 5.14
N TYR A 199 -17.79 6.61 4.26
CA TYR A 199 -18.07 6.39 2.83
C TYR A 199 -18.68 5.00 2.64
N ALA A 200 -19.70 4.91 1.80
CA ALA A 200 -20.32 3.64 1.42
C ALA A 200 -19.61 3.08 0.16
N PRO A 201 -18.55 2.29 0.33
CA PRO A 201 -17.67 1.91 -0.78
C PRO A 201 -18.18 0.69 -1.56
N SER A 202 -19.23 0.02 -1.10
CA SER A 202 -19.60 -1.32 -1.58
C SER A 202 -19.86 -1.39 -3.08
N ALA A 203 -20.59 -0.43 -3.66
CA ALA A 203 -20.86 -0.42 -5.10
C ALA A 203 -19.57 -0.24 -5.92
N GLN A 204 -18.77 0.77 -5.57
CA GLN A 204 -17.51 1.05 -6.29
C GLN A 204 -16.48 -0.07 -6.09
N MET A 205 -16.41 -0.67 -4.91
CA MET A 205 -15.57 -1.83 -4.64
C MET A 205 -15.99 -3.02 -5.50
N ALA A 206 -17.29 -3.28 -5.60
CA ALA A 206 -17.82 -4.34 -6.45
C ALA A 206 -17.45 -4.11 -7.92
N ASP A 207 -17.60 -2.89 -8.42
CA ASP A 207 -17.23 -2.51 -9.79
C ASP A 207 -15.72 -2.67 -10.02
N PHE A 208 -14.88 -2.25 -9.06
CA PHE A 208 -13.43 -2.41 -9.12
C PHE A 208 -13.02 -3.89 -9.19
N LEU A 209 -13.55 -4.73 -8.31
CA LEU A 209 -13.26 -6.15 -8.31
C LEU A 209 -13.77 -6.83 -9.58
N ASN A 210 -14.99 -6.48 -10.02
CA ASN A 210 -15.56 -7.00 -11.25
C ASN A 210 -14.73 -6.64 -12.49
N ALA A 211 -14.14 -5.44 -12.55
CA ALA A 211 -13.27 -5.04 -13.64
C ALA A 211 -12.01 -5.93 -13.78
N LEU A 212 -11.54 -6.51 -12.68
CA LEU A 212 -10.45 -7.49 -12.68
C LEU A 212 -10.96 -8.92 -12.94
N ILE A 213 -12.17 -9.25 -12.47
CA ILE A 213 -12.78 -10.58 -12.67
C ILE A 213 -13.08 -10.84 -14.14
N VAL A 214 -13.68 -9.87 -14.86
CA VAL A 214 -14.08 -10.06 -16.26
C VAL A 214 -12.90 -10.27 -17.22
N THR A 215 -11.70 -9.93 -16.80
CA THR A 215 -10.46 -10.18 -17.55
C THR A 215 -9.66 -11.37 -17.01
N ASP A 216 -10.18 -12.07 -16.00
CA ASP A 216 -9.50 -13.18 -15.29
C ASP A 216 -8.14 -12.75 -14.70
N GLU A 217 -8.10 -11.51 -14.18
CA GLU A 217 -6.88 -10.90 -13.62
C GLU A 217 -7.06 -10.47 -12.15
N LEU A 218 -8.10 -10.97 -11.45
CA LEU A 218 -8.27 -10.67 -10.02
C LEU A 218 -7.26 -11.49 -9.20
N PRO A 219 -6.37 -10.83 -8.42
CA PRO A 219 -5.50 -11.54 -7.48
C PRO A 219 -6.30 -12.04 -6.27
N ARG A 220 -5.72 -12.95 -5.49
CA ARG A 220 -6.25 -13.25 -4.14
C ARG A 220 -6.35 -11.95 -3.36
N THR A 221 -7.52 -11.64 -2.83
CA THR A 221 -7.79 -10.33 -2.22
C THR A 221 -8.24 -10.50 -0.77
N VAL A 222 -7.66 -9.68 0.11
CA VAL A 222 -8.06 -9.57 1.52
C VAL A 222 -8.54 -8.14 1.76
N ILE A 223 -9.71 -8.00 2.35
CA ILE A 223 -10.36 -6.71 2.61
C ILE A 223 -10.36 -6.45 4.10
N TYR A 224 -9.81 -5.29 4.51
CA TYR A 224 -9.80 -4.82 5.88
C TYR A 224 -10.56 -3.49 5.96
N SER A 225 -11.74 -3.49 6.61
CA SER A 225 -12.49 -2.27 6.88
C SER A 225 -12.35 -1.85 8.33
N LEU A 226 -12.20 -0.55 8.57
CA LEU A 226 -12.30 0.03 9.91
C LEU A 226 -13.76 0.32 10.31
N ASN A 227 -14.68 0.35 9.33
CA ASN A 227 -16.07 0.69 9.58
C ASN A 227 -16.87 -0.56 9.95
N PRO A 228 -17.38 -0.68 11.18
CA PRO A 228 -18.18 -1.85 11.60
C PRO A 228 -19.50 -1.99 10.85
N ASN A 229 -19.99 -0.94 10.17
CA ASN A 229 -21.19 -1.02 9.33
C ASN A 229 -20.96 -1.82 8.04
N ASP A 230 -19.70 -2.07 7.67
CA ASP A 230 -19.33 -2.86 6.50
C ASP A 230 -19.33 -4.39 6.80
N CYS A 231 -19.85 -4.80 7.95
CA CYS A 231 -19.86 -6.21 8.38
C CYS A 231 -20.55 -7.15 7.38
N LEU A 232 -21.49 -6.66 6.58
CA LEU A 232 -22.12 -7.43 5.51
C LEU A 232 -21.15 -7.81 4.39
N LEU A 233 -20.06 -7.05 4.18
CA LEU A 233 -18.99 -7.42 3.25
C LEU A 233 -18.19 -8.63 3.74
N TYR A 234 -18.10 -8.83 5.05
CA TYR A 234 -17.43 -9.99 5.65
C TYR A 234 -18.30 -11.24 5.73
N THR A 235 -19.61 -11.05 5.71
CA THR A 235 -20.59 -12.12 5.87
C THR A 235 -21.32 -12.47 4.58
N SER A 236 -21.09 -11.73 3.50
CA SER A 236 -21.53 -12.15 2.17
C SER A 236 -20.68 -13.35 1.78
N ASP A 237 -21.04 -14.47 2.31
CA ASP A 237 -20.46 -15.72 1.90
C ASP A 237 -20.85 -15.94 0.43
N ALA A 238 -19.85 -16.08 -0.39
CA ALA A 238 -19.99 -16.59 -1.74
C ALA A 238 -20.23 -18.11 -1.75
N ALA A 239 -20.74 -18.67 -0.66
CA ALA A 239 -21.05 -20.09 -0.54
C ALA A 239 -22.45 -20.45 -1.05
N ASP A 240 -23.03 -19.67 -1.96
CA ASP A 240 -24.22 -20.04 -2.67
C ASP A 240 -23.88 -20.80 -3.96
#